data_6f10dfd19466f1cd562b59c4262abd87
#
_entry.id   6f10dfd19466f1cd562b59c4262abd87
#
_cell.length_a   1.000
_cell.length_b   1.000
_cell.length_c   1.000
_cell.angle_alpha   90.00
_cell.angle_beta   90.00
_cell.angle_gamma   90.00
#
_symmetry.space_group_name_H-M   'P 1'
#
loop_
_entity.id
_entity.type
_entity.pdbx_description
1 polymer ?
#
loop_
_entity_poly.entity_id
_entity_poly.type
_entity_poly.pdbx_seq_one_letter_code
_entity_poly.pdbx_strand_id
1 'polypeptide(L)'
;MASLAMPLGGAVRALLWVDTFAVAYLVLMWRLARSTTPADLRAHARDDDEGIVLILVLALVMVLVSLTAIFTVLNHTDGGIGLISGLLTLGAVPLGWGMVHTLIGFHYSFLYYARKPVGGLKFPGATEPGPWDFLYFAFGIGMTAQVSDVT
;
A
#
# COMPACT_ATOMS: atom_id res chain seq x y z
N MET A 1 -3.06 37.00 17.44
CA MET A 1 -3.05 35.53 17.17
C MET A 1 -4.07 35.26 16.07
N ALA A 2 -3.66 35.34 14.80
CA ALA A 2 -4.55 35.19 13.66
C ALA A 2 -4.69 33.71 13.32
N SER A 3 -5.92 33.30 13.18
CA SER A 3 -6.48 32.00 12.84
C SER A 3 -5.70 31.29 11.72
N LEU A 4 -5.07 30.15 12.05
CA LEU A 4 -4.45 29.20 11.10
C LEU A 4 -5.51 28.28 10.45
N ALA A 5 -6.74 28.73 10.33
CA ALA A 5 -7.79 28.05 9.59
C ALA A 5 -7.89 28.64 8.18
N MET A 6 -6.86 28.43 7.36
CA MET A 6 -7.08 28.54 5.92
C MET A 6 -8.12 27.47 5.52
N PRO A 7 -9.22 27.86 4.84
CA PRO A 7 -10.16 26.89 4.31
C PRO A 7 -9.46 26.15 3.18
N LEU A 8 -8.84 25.02 3.52
CA LEU A 8 -8.29 24.10 2.52
C LEU A 8 -9.42 23.70 1.59
N GLY A 9 -9.25 23.90 0.28
CA GLY A 9 -10.23 23.46 -0.73
C GLY A 9 -10.56 21.98 -0.55
N GLY A 10 -11.78 21.58 -0.91
CA GLY A 10 -12.25 20.21 -0.70
C GLY A 10 -11.26 19.12 -1.18
N ALA A 11 -10.61 19.34 -2.32
CA ALA A 11 -9.61 18.43 -2.89
C ALA A 11 -8.35 18.28 -2.01
N VAL A 12 -7.84 19.39 -1.46
CA VAL A 12 -6.67 19.37 -0.56
C VAL A 12 -7.01 18.65 0.75
N ARG A 13 -8.22 18.83 1.25
CA ARG A 13 -8.70 18.09 2.44
C ARG A 13 -8.81 16.59 2.15
N ALA A 14 -9.31 16.21 0.97
CA ALA A 14 -9.38 14.81 0.56
C ALA A 14 -7.98 14.19 0.47
N LEU A 15 -7.01 14.86 -0.15
CA LEU A 15 -5.61 14.41 -0.19
C LEU A 15 -5.03 14.25 1.21
N LEU A 16 -5.24 15.20 2.10
CA LEU A 16 -4.76 15.10 3.48
C LEU A 16 -5.29 13.86 4.20
N TRP A 17 -6.59 13.56 4.05
CA TRP A 17 -7.19 12.37 4.64
C TRP A 17 -6.63 11.08 4.03
N VAL A 18 -6.53 11.02 2.69
CA VAL A 18 -6.01 9.84 1.98
C VAL A 18 -4.55 9.58 2.33
N ASP A 19 -3.70 10.61 2.30
CA ASP A 19 -2.28 10.47 2.63
C ASP A 19 -2.08 10.08 4.10
N THR A 20 -2.86 10.68 5.03
CA THR A 20 -2.81 10.32 6.45
C THR A 20 -3.21 8.86 6.65
N PHE A 21 -4.27 8.40 5.98
CA PHE A 21 -4.68 7.00 6.02
C PHE A 21 -3.60 6.08 5.46
N ALA A 22 -3.02 6.43 4.30
CA ALA A 22 -1.98 5.62 3.66
C ALA A 22 -0.73 5.50 4.57
N VAL A 23 -0.30 6.59 5.18
CA VAL A 23 0.81 6.58 6.15
C VAL A 23 0.49 5.71 7.36
N ALA A 24 -0.70 5.87 7.96
CA ALA A 24 -1.12 5.05 9.10
C ALA A 24 -1.17 3.56 8.73
N TYR A 25 -1.74 3.23 7.57
CA TYR A 25 -1.77 1.87 7.04
C TYR A 25 -0.35 1.30 6.88
N LEU A 26 0.55 2.02 6.21
CA LEU A 26 1.92 1.55 5.99
C LEU A 26 2.69 1.33 7.29
N VAL A 27 2.50 2.22 8.27
CA VAL A 27 3.10 2.07 9.62
C VAL A 27 2.57 0.83 10.32
N LEU A 28 1.26 0.58 10.27
CA LEU A 28 0.64 -0.61 10.88
C LEU A 28 1.13 -1.89 10.19
N MET A 29 1.16 -1.92 8.86
CA MET A 29 1.63 -3.07 8.09
C MET A 29 3.12 -3.33 8.30
N TRP A 30 3.94 -2.30 8.42
CA TRP A 30 5.35 -2.44 8.76
C TRP A 30 5.55 -3.03 10.17
N ARG A 31 4.74 -2.60 11.16
CA ARG A 31 4.75 -3.20 12.50
C ARG A 31 4.32 -4.66 12.45
N LEU A 32 3.24 -4.95 11.71
CA LEU A 32 2.76 -6.31 11.49
C LEU A 32 3.85 -7.18 10.87
N ALA A 33 4.49 -6.74 9.79
CA ALA A 33 5.56 -7.48 9.12
C ALA A 33 6.75 -7.78 10.05
N ARG A 34 7.03 -6.90 11.04
CA ARG A 34 8.08 -7.13 12.04
C ARG A 34 7.71 -8.12 13.13
N SER A 35 6.44 -8.25 13.45
CA SER A 35 5.95 -9.14 14.51
C SER A 35 5.47 -10.49 14.01
N THR A 36 5.19 -10.61 12.72
CA THR A 36 4.64 -11.83 12.11
C THR A 36 5.76 -12.80 11.73
N THR A 37 5.61 -14.05 12.12
CA THR A 37 6.52 -15.14 11.76
C THR A 37 5.97 -15.96 10.57
N PRO A 38 6.80 -16.79 9.88
CA PRO A 38 6.32 -17.72 8.86
C PRO A 38 5.24 -18.69 9.38
N ALA A 39 5.33 -19.07 10.67
CA ALA A 39 4.32 -19.92 11.31
C ALA A 39 2.97 -19.21 11.44
N ASP A 40 2.98 -17.92 11.78
CA ASP A 40 1.77 -17.11 11.87
C ASP A 40 1.12 -16.94 10.48
N LEU A 41 1.91 -16.68 9.44
CA LEU A 41 1.42 -16.62 8.05
C LEU A 41 0.74 -17.92 7.64
N ARG A 42 1.34 -19.07 7.98
CA ARG A 42 0.78 -20.40 7.69
C ARG A 42 -0.51 -20.67 8.44
N ALA A 43 -0.60 -20.23 9.69
CA ALA A 43 -1.79 -20.41 10.52
C ALA A 43 -2.97 -19.60 9.94
N HIS A 44 -2.77 -18.32 9.64
CA HIS A 44 -3.81 -17.44 9.12
C HIS A 44 -4.22 -17.73 7.67
N ALA A 45 -3.32 -18.29 6.85
CA ALA A 45 -3.61 -18.66 5.47
C ALA A 45 -4.70 -19.74 5.33
N ARG A 46 -5.14 -20.36 6.43
CA ARG A 46 -6.21 -21.37 6.43
C ARG A 46 -7.60 -20.81 6.70
N ASP A 47 -7.65 -19.62 7.30
CA ASP A 47 -8.90 -19.10 7.86
C ASP A 47 -9.51 -17.91 7.10
N ASP A 48 -8.75 -17.22 6.21
CA ASP A 48 -9.12 -15.88 5.72
C ASP A 48 -9.18 -15.76 4.19
N ASP A 49 -10.05 -16.47 3.50
CA ASP A 49 -10.21 -16.30 2.05
C ASP A 49 -11.19 -15.16 1.66
N GLU A 50 -12.02 -14.67 2.60
CA GLU A 50 -13.12 -13.75 2.27
C GLU A 50 -12.75 -12.26 2.35
N GLY A 51 -11.69 -11.88 3.04
CA GLY A 51 -11.35 -10.47 3.28
C GLY A 51 -10.57 -9.77 2.15
N ILE A 52 -9.83 -10.51 1.32
CA ILE A 52 -8.89 -9.93 0.35
C ILE A 52 -9.57 -9.09 -0.73
N VAL A 53 -10.73 -9.54 -1.23
CA VAL A 53 -11.48 -8.81 -2.26
C VAL A 53 -11.94 -7.45 -1.74
N LEU A 54 -12.46 -7.41 -0.51
CA LEU A 54 -12.88 -6.16 0.13
C LEU A 54 -11.71 -5.20 0.28
N ILE A 55 -10.56 -5.70 0.74
CA ILE A 55 -9.35 -4.89 0.94
C ILE A 55 -8.84 -4.35 -0.40
N LEU A 56 -8.82 -5.17 -1.46
CA LEU A 56 -8.44 -4.73 -2.81
C LEU A 56 -9.39 -3.66 -3.36
N VAL A 57 -10.69 -3.82 -3.17
CA VAL A 57 -11.69 -2.83 -3.59
C VAL A 57 -11.48 -1.51 -2.84
N LEU A 58 -11.29 -1.55 -1.52
CA LEU A 58 -11.01 -0.35 -0.73
C LEU A 58 -9.73 0.34 -1.18
N ALA A 59 -8.64 -0.42 -1.42
CA ALA A 59 -7.39 0.13 -1.94
C ALA A 59 -7.59 0.80 -3.31
N LEU A 60 -8.35 0.18 -4.21
CA LEU A 60 -8.67 0.75 -5.52
C LEU A 60 -9.48 2.05 -5.39
N VAL A 61 -10.50 2.06 -4.53
CA VAL A 61 -11.29 3.27 -4.25
C VAL A 61 -10.40 4.39 -3.73
N MET A 62 -9.49 4.11 -2.80
CA MET A 62 -8.56 5.11 -2.27
C MET A 62 -7.63 5.66 -3.35
N VAL A 63 -7.11 4.81 -4.24
CA VAL A 63 -6.29 5.25 -5.39
C VAL A 63 -7.11 6.16 -6.32
N LEU A 64 -8.34 5.80 -6.66
CA LEU A 64 -9.20 6.61 -7.52
C LEU A 64 -9.55 7.97 -6.89
N VAL A 65 -9.85 8.00 -5.59
CA VAL A 65 -10.08 9.25 -4.84
C VAL A 65 -8.82 10.12 -4.87
N SER A 66 -7.65 9.52 -4.63
CA SER A 66 -6.36 10.22 -4.69
C SER A 66 -6.10 10.84 -6.06
N LEU A 67 -6.25 10.06 -7.13
CA LEU A 67 -6.07 10.56 -8.50
C LEU A 67 -7.04 11.71 -8.83
N THR A 68 -8.31 11.56 -8.48
CA THR A 68 -9.31 12.62 -8.69
C THR A 68 -8.94 13.90 -7.95
N ALA A 69 -8.50 13.79 -6.70
CA ALA A 69 -8.08 14.93 -5.91
C ALA A 69 -6.81 15.60 -6.47
N ILE A 70 -5.82 14.80 -6.92
CA ILE A 70 -4.61 15.28 -7.59
C ILE A 70 -4.98 16.10 -8.85
N PHE A 71 -5.79 15.53 -9.74
CA PHE A 71 -6.23 16.22 -10.96
C PHE A 71 -7.00 17.51 -10.65
N THR A 72 -7.84 17.48 -9.59
CA THR A 72 -8.57 18.68 -9.17
C THR A 72 -7.61 19.77 -8.68
N VAL A 73 -6.61 19.42 -7.86
CA VAL A 73 -5.61 20.39 -7.38
C VAL A 73 -4.80 20.95 -8.55
N LEU A 74 -4.36 20.12 -9.49
CA LEU A 74 -3.54 20.55 -10.62
C LEU A 74 -4.30 21.46 -11.59
N ASN A 75 -5.61 21.23 -11.80
CA ASN A 75 -6.41 21.96 -12.78
C ASN A 75 -7.05 23.25 -12.25
N HIS A 76 -7.15 23.45 -10.93
CA HIS A 76 -7.85 24.61 -10.34
C HIS A 76 -6.92 25.61 -9.64
N THR A 77 -5.65 25.64 -9.98
CA THR A 77 -4.65 26.50 -9.34
C THR A 77 -4.34 27.73 -10.22
N ASP A 78 -5.21 28.73 -10.21
CA ASP A 78 -5.03 29.97 -10.96
C ASP A 78 -3.87 30.86 -10.43
N GLY A 79 -3.32 30.56 -9.26
CA GLY A 79 -2.25 31.32 -8.61
C GLY A 79 -0.97 30.53 -8.30
N GLY A 80 -0.82 29.33 -8.87
CA GLY A 80 0.26 28.41 -8.53
C GLY A 80 -0.10 27.44 -7.38
N ILE A 81 0.57 26.29 -7.34
CA ILE A 81 0.35 25.24 -6.33
C ILE A 81 1.01 25.69 -5.04
N GLY A 82 0.23 25.90 -3.97
CA GLY A 82 0.78 26.17 -2.65
C GLY A 82 1.66 25.00 -2.16
N LEU A 83 2.66 25.30 -1.33
CA LEU A 83 3.62 24.30 -0.84
C LEU A 83 2.94 23.06 -0.23
N ILE A 84 1.92 23.25 0.61
CA ILE A 84 1.20 22.15 1.28
C ILE A 84 0.47 21.28 0.26
N SER A 85 -0.30 21.88 -0.64
CA SER A 85 -1.03 21.13 -1.67
C SER A 85 -0.08 20.41 -2.63
N GLY A 86 1.05 21.02 -2.96
CA GLY A 86 2.12 20.41 -3.76
C GLY A 86 2.74 19.20 -3.09
N LEU A 87 3.06 19.29 -1.80
CA LEU A 87 3.62 18.17 -1.03
C LEU A 87 2.63 17.02 -0.89
N LEU A 88 1.36 17.28 -0.60
CA LEU A 88 0.32 16.25 -0.54
C LEU A 88 0.13 15.58 -1.91
N THR A 89 0.04 16.35 -2.99
CA THR A 89 -0.10 15.82 -4.35
C THR A 89 1.10 14.93 -4.74
N LEU A 90 2.31 15.36 -4.42
CA LEU A 90 3.53 14.60 -4.69
C LEU A 90 3.62 13.34 -3.81
N GLY A 91 3.17 13.41 -2.56
CA GLY A 91 3.17 12.31 -1.61
C GLY A 91 2.14 11.23 -1.92
N ALA A 92 0.97 11.61 -2.44
CA ALA A 92 -0.14 10.70 -2.70
C ALA A 92 0.23 9.53 -3.63
N VAL A 93 1.07 9.77 -4.64
CA VAL A 93 1.47 8.73 -5.60
C VAL A 93 2.34 7.64 -4.95
N PRO A 94 3.49 7.95 -4.32
CA PRO A 94 4.30 6.92 -3.68
C PRO A 94 3.61 6.25 -2.48
N LEU A 95 2.77 6.98 -1.74
CA LEU A 95 2.00 6.41 -0.63
C LEU A 95 0.96 5.40 -1.14
N GLY A 96 0.19 5.76 -2.16
CA GLY A 96 -0.78 4.85 -2.78
C GLY A 96 -0.11 3.62 -3.41
N TRP A 97 1.01 3.83 -4.11
CA TRP A 97 1.80 2.75 -4.67
C TRP A 97 2.32 1.80 -3.57
N GLY A 98 2.90 2.35 -2.51
CA GLY A 98 3.39 1.57 -1.37
C GLY A 98 2.28 0.77 -0.68
N MET A 99 1.09 1.37 -0.51
CA MET A 99 -0.07 0.71 0.08
C MET A 99 -0.51 -0.50 -0.75
N VAL A 100 -0.65 -0.34 -2.07
CA VAL A 100 -1.07 -1.42 -2.98
C VAL A 100 -0.05 -2.56 -2.98
N HIS A 101 1.26 -2.26 -3.08
CA HIS A 101 2.30 -3.30 -3.11
C HIS A 101 2.48 -4.01 -1.77
N THR A 102 2.28 -3.31 -0.66
CA THR A 102 2.25 -3.94 0.66
C THR A 102 1.08 -4.93 0.76
N LEU A 103 -0.10 -4.54 0.31
CA LEU A 103 -1.26 -5.41 0.28
C LEU A 103 -1.02 -6.65 -0.60
N ILE A 104 -0.49 -6.46 -1.81
CA ILE A 104 -0.15 -7.54 -2.74
C ILE A 104 0.89 -8.49 -2.12
N GLY A 105 1.88 -7.97 -1.40
CA GLY A 105 2.88 -8.79 -0.70
C GLY A 105 2.25 -9.73 0.32
N PHE A 106 1.36 -9.24 1.16
CA PHE A 106 0.63 -10.10 2.11
C PHE A 106 -0.32 -11.07 1.40
N HIS A 107 -0.94 -10.66 0.30
CA HIS A 107 -1.75 -11.57 -0.51
C HIS A 107 -0.91 -12.71 -1.12
N TYR A 108 0.30 -12.44 -1.60
CA TYR A 108 1.21 -13.50 -2.05
C TYR A 108 1.57 -14.47 -0.93
N SER A 109 1.76 -13.99 0.30
CA SER A 109 2.01 -14.87 1.44
C SER A 109 0.84 -15.80 1.73
N PHE A 110 -0.39 -15.26 1.66
CA PHE A 110 -1.60 -16.05 1.78
C PHE A 110 -1.67 -17.14 0.70
N LEU A 111 -1.54 -16.78 -0.59
CA LEU A 111 -1.58 -17.74 -1.70
C LEU A 111 -0.50 -18.82 -1.59
N TYR A 112 0.68 -18.44 -1.11
CA TYR A 112 1.81 -19.36 -0.93
C TYR A 112 1.51 -20.44 0.12
N TYR A 113 1.01 -20.03 1.30
CA TYR A 113 0.75 -20.91 2.42
C TYR A 113 -0.60 -21.64 2.35
N ALA A 114 -1.59 -21.10 1.62
CA ALA A 114 -2.89 -21.75 1.41
C ALA A 114 -2.82 -22.95 0.46
N ARG A 115 -1.84 -23.00 -0.45
CA ARG A 115 -1.70 -24.08 -1.42
C ARG A 115 -1.29 -25.40 -0.80
N LYS A 116 -1.70 -26.51 -1.46
CA LYS A 116 -1.25 -27.87 -1.12
C LYS A 116 -0.69 -28.55 -2.38
N PRO A 117 0.62 -28.87 -2.45
CA PRO A 117 1.65 -28.58 -1.45
C PRO A 117 1.93 -27.08 -1.32
N VAL A 118 2.36 -26.65 -0.14
CA VAL A 118 2.79 -25.26 0.10
C VAL A 118 3.91 -24.90 -0.85
N GLY A 119 3.82 -23.74 -1.49
CA GLY A 119 4.84 -23.29 -2.43
C GLY A 119 4.28 -22.51 -3.62
N GLY A 120 5.06 -22.46 -4.69
CA GLY A 120 4.74 -21.72 -5.92
C GLY A 120 5.75 -20.60 -6.21
N LEU A 121 6.53 -20.19 -5.21
CA LEU A 121 7.64 -19.26 -5.32
C LEU A 121 8.86 -19.86 -4.60
N LYS A 122 10.05 -19.67 -5.15
CA LYS A 122 11.30 -20.04 -4.51
C LYS A 122 12.06 -18.79 -4.15
N PHE A 123 12.23 -18.58 -2.85
CA PHE A 123 12.99 -17.45 -2.33
C PHE A 123 14.44 -17.88 -2.07
N PRO A 124 15.44 -17.18 -2.62
CA PRO A 124 16.84 -17.50 -2.38
C PRO A 124 17.17 -17.44 -0.87
N GLY A 125 17.70 -18.54 -0.35
CA GLY A 125 18.14 -18.62 1.06
C GLY A 125 17.03 -18.82 2.10
N ALA A 126 15.75 -18.77 1.73
CA ALA A 126 14.65 -18.99 2.65
C ALA A 126 13.97 -20.34 2.42
N THR A 127 14.01 -21.22 3.43
CA THR A 127 13.24 -22.48 3.43
C THR A 127 11.78 -22.25 3.84
N GLU A 128 11.53 -21.26 4.68
CA GLU A 128 10.21 -20.78 5.10
C GLU A 128 10.17 -19.26 4.96
N PRO A 129 9.61 -18.73 3.84
CA PRO A 129 9.61 -17.30 3.59
C PRO A 129 8.72 -16.54 4.58
N GLY A 130 9.25 -15.44 5.11
CA GLY A 130 8.54 -14.54 6.01
C GLY A 130 7.88 -13.36 5.29
N PRO A 131 7.20 -12.47 6.03
CA PRO A 131 6.53 -11.30 5.43
C PRO A 131 7.44 -10.44 4.56
N TRP A 132 8.71 -10.28 4.96
CA TRP A 132 9.68 -9.47 4.23
C TRP A 132 10.07 -10.04 2.88
N ASP A 133 10.09 -11.36 2.73
CA ASP A 133 10.37 -12.03 1.46
C ASP A 133 9.26 -11.74 0.44
N PHE A 134 8.00 -11.82 0.89
CA PHE A 134 6.84 -11.50 0.04
C PHE A 134 6.74 -10.00 -0.28
N LEU A 135 7.05 -9.13 0.68
CA LEU A 135 7.11 -7.69 0.43
C LEU A 135 8.22 -7.36 -0.59
N TYR A 136 9.42 -7.92 -0.40
CA TYR A 136 10.52 -7.76 -1.37
C TYR A 136 10.08 -8.16 -2.79
N PHE A 137 9.43 -9.31 -2.92
CA PHE A 137 8.92 -9.77 -4.20
C PHE A 137 7.88 -8.84 -4.81
N ALA A 138 6.87 -8.43 -4.02
CA ALA A 138 5.82 -7.54 -4.49
C ALA A 138 6.35 -6.16 -4.92
N PHE A 139 7.25 -5.58 -4.13
CA PHE A 139 7.88 -4.30 -4.45
C PHE A 139 8.85 -4.43 -5.63
N GLY A 140 9.57 -5.55 -5.75
CA GLY A 140 10.44 -5.85 -6.89
C GLY A 140 9.67 -5.86 -8.20
N ILE A 141 8.55 -6.60 -8.28
CA ILE A 141 7.68 -6.62 -9.46
C ILE A 141 7.11 -5.23 -9.75
N GLY A 142 6.66 -4.52 -8.71
CA GLY A 142 6.07 -3.19 -8.85
C GLY A 142 7.02 -2.13 -9.39
N MET A 143 8.32 -2.26 -9.10
CA MET A 143 9.36 -1.32 -9.56
C MET A 143 9.85 -1.62 -10.97
N THR A 144 9.99 -2.89 -11.33
CA THR A 144 10.78 -3.29 -12.51
C THR A 144 9.98 -4.10 -13.52
N ALA A 145 8.76 -4.55 -13.16
CA ALA A 145 7.99 -5.54 -13.91
C ALA A 145 8.82 -6.84 -14.21
N GLN A 146 9.86 -7.07 -13.46
CA GLN A 146 10.71 -8.26 -13.53
C GLN A 146 10.54 -9.09 -12.27
N VAL A 147 10.48 -10.41 -12.48
CA VAL A 147 10.62 -11.37 -11.38
C VAL A 147 12.10 -11.34 -11.01
N SER A 148 12.44 -10.78 -9.85
CA SER A 148 13.84 -10.70 -9.38
C SER A 148 14.48 -12.11 -9.36
N ASP A 149 15.25 -12.44 -8.37
CA ASP A 149 15.83 -13.77 -8.12
C ASP A 149 14.83 -14.79 -7.52
N VAL A 150 13.58 -14.39 -7.31
CA VAL A 150 12.47 -15.26 -6.90
C VAL A 150 11.89 -15.98 -8.13
N THR A 151 11.87 -17.29 -8.13
CA THR A 151 11.43 -18.15 -9.26
C THR A 151 10.27 -19.07 -8.87
#